data_fe2aa7ce34d69d804b81c47d71102ef2
#
_entry.id   fe2aa7ce34d69d804b81c47d71102ef2
#
_cell.length_a   1.000
_cell.length_b   1.000
_cell.length_c   1.000
_cell.angle_alpha   90.00
_cell.angle_beta   90.00
_cell.angle_gamma   90.00
#
_symmetry.space_group_name_H-M   'P 1'
#
loop_
_entity.id
_entity.type
_entity.pdbx_description
1 polymer ?
#
loop_
_entity_poly.entity_id
_entity_poly.type
_entity_poly.pdbx_seq_one_letter_code
_entity_poly.pdbx_strand_id
1 'polypeptide(L)'
;MVSIRPDEISAILKQQIEDYDKSVSVSNVGTVLQVGDGIARVYGLDKVMAGELVVFEDGTEGLALNLEDDNVGVVLMGEGYGIQEGSTVKATGKIASVPVGEAMLGRVVNPLGQPMDGKGEIATTDTRLIENPAPGIIQRKSVHEPMQTGITAIDAMIPIGRGQRELIIGDRQTGKTAIAIDTIINQKSEDVVCVYVAIGQKAASVAQITEVLRERGALDYTVIVAANASEPAALQYLAPYTGASIAEYFMYKGKATLVIYDDLSKQAAAYRQMSLLLRRPPGREAYPGDVFYCHSRLLERAAKLSDAMGKGSMTALPIIETQAGDVSAYIPTNVISITDGQIFLSSDLFNSGLRPAINVGISVSRVGGAAQTKAIKKIAGTLKLELAQFDELAAFSQFASDLDASTQQQLERGKRLRELLKQPQFSPLILAEQVAIVYAGVKGLIDDVPVDKVVDFSRELREYLKSNKAEFITEIQEKKVMSPEAEAILKDAITEVVSTMVASAA
;
A
#
# COMPACT_ATOMS: atom_id res chain seq x y z
N MET A 1 55.83 35.66 47.38
CA MET A 1 55.95 34.43 46.54
C MET A 1 55.09 33.36 47.26
N VAL A 2 53.97 33.00 46.68
CA VAL A 2 53.16 31.93 47.23
C VAL A 2 53.83 30.63 46.73
N SER A 3 54.42 29.89 47.66
CA SER A 3 54.99 28.57 47.36
C SER A 3 53.84 27.56 47.31
N ILE A 4 53.51 27.13 46.11
CA ILE A 4 52.56 26.04 45.87
C ILE A 4 53.23 24.76 46.39
N ARG A 5 52.55 24.07 47.29
CA ARG A 5 53.08 22.82 47.89
C ARG A 5 52.93 21.66 46.87
N PRO A 6 53.91 20.75 46.81
CA PRO A 6 53.89 19.60 45.91
C PRO A 6 52.63 18.74 46.04
N ASP A 7 52.07 18.68 47.23
CA ASP A 7 50.84 17.91 47.53
C ASP A 7 49.58 18.54 46.91
N GLU A 8 49.55 19.89 46.79
CA GLU A 8 48.42 20.59 46.14
C GLU A 8 48.45 20.38 44.61
N ILE A 9 49.67 20.38 44.01
CA ILE A 9 49.86 20.08 42.59
C ILE A 9 49.42 18.63 42.31
N SER A 10 49.82 17.68 43.16
CA SER A 10 49.41 16.28 43.02
C SER A 10 47.89 16.09 43.17
N ALA A 11 47.25 16.82 44.09
CA ALA A 11 45.80 16.78 44.27
C ALA A 11 45.05 17.37 43.07
N ILE A 12 45.53 18.51 42.53
CA ILE A 12 44.93 19.14 41.34
C ILE A 12 45.14 18.27 40.10
N LEU A 13 46.31 17.66 39.92
CA LEU A 13 46.56 16.74 38.81
C LEU A 13 45.72 15.48 38.92
N LYS A 14 45.54 14.94 40.10
CA LYS A 14 44.72 13.78 40.34
C LYS A 14 43.25 14.10 40.10
N GLN A 15 42.77 15.26 40.49
CA GLN A 15 41.43 15.73 40.23
C GLN A 15 41.19 16.02 38.75
N GLN A 16 42.19 16.59 38.03
CA GLN A 16 42.13 16.78 36.60
C GLN A 16 42.13 15.45 35.84
N ILE A 17 42.90 14.46 36.29
CA ILE A 17 42.91 13.11 35.72
C ILE A 17 41.59 12.39 35.99
N GLU A 18 41.02 12.49 37.20
CA GLU A 18 39.71 11.92 37.52
C GLU A 18 38.57 12.62 36.78
N ASP A 19 38.62 13.91 36.58
CA ASP A 19 37.69 14.67 35.74
C ASP A 19 37.86 14.38 34.26
N TYR A 20 39.10 14.13 33.78
CA TYR A 20 39.40 13.70 32.42
C TYR A 20 38.88 12.29 32.16
N ASP A 21 39.00 11.38 33.12
CA ASP A 21 38.45 10.01 33.02
C ASP A 21 36.89 10.01 33.08
N LYS A 22 36.30 10.98 33.78
CA LYS A 22 34.83 11.19 33.80
C LYS A 22 34.29 11.91 32.56
N SER A 23 35.17 12.68 31.88
CA SER A 23 34.78 13.40 30.63
C SER A 23 35.00 12.59 29.37
N VAL A 24 35.62 11.43 29.46
CA VAL A 24 35.67 10.44 28.34
C VAL A 24 34.48 9.49 28.43
N SER A 25 33.26 10.03 28.48
CA SER A 25 32.21 9.41 27.70
C SER A 25 32.64 9.65 26.26
N VAL A 26 33.11 8.61 25.58
CA VAL A 26 33.40 8.63 24.15
C VAL A 26 32.05 8.89 23.45
N SER A 27 31.63 10.15 23.42
CA SER A 27 30.58 10.57 22.51
C SER A 27 31.19 10.37 21.12
N ASN A 28 30.60 9.47 20.35
CA ASN A 28 31.01 9.23 18.96
C ASN A 28 30.66 10.51 18.18
N VAL A 29 31.61 11.43 18.13
CA VAL A 29 31.44 12.77 17.58
C VAL A 29 32.27 12.83 16.30
N GLY A 30 31.63 13.26 15.24
CA GLY A 30 32.26 13.47 13.94
C GLY A 30 32.25 14.94 13.53
N THR A 31 32.97 15.23 12.49
CA THR A 31 33.06 16.55 11.85
C THR A 31 32.61 16.45 10.40
N VAL A 32 31.77 17.37 9.95
CA VAL A 32 31.32 17.45 8.56
C VAL A 32 32.51 17.85 7.67
N LEU A 33 32.87 16.97 6.74
CA LEU A 33 33.88 17.25 5.71
C LEU A 33 33.30 17.98 4.50
N GLN A 34 32.09 17.62 4.13
CA GLN A 34 31.37 18.16 2.98
C GLN A 34 29.88 18.01 3.21
N VAL A 35 29.08 19.01 2.82
CA VAL A 35 27.60 18.96 2.84
C VAL A 35 27.07 19.56 1.54
N GLY A 36 26.01 18.97 1.01
CA GLY A 36 25.31 19.45 -0.18
C GLY A 36 24.27 18.43 -0.67
N ASP A 37 23.22 18.94 -1.30
CA ASP A 37 22.16 18.14 -1.93
C ASP A 37 21.50 17.10 -0.99
N GLY A 38 21.41 17.40 0.31
CA GLY A 38 20.82 16.51 1.31
C GLY A 38 21.74 15.37 1.77
N ILE A 39 23.03 15.42 1.47
CA ILE A 39 24.05 14.48 1.92
C ILE A 39 25.13 15.20 2.70
N ALA A 40 25.60 14.62 3.79
CA ALA A 40 26.81 15.04 4.49
C ALA A 40 27.84 13.90 4.52
N ARG A 41 29.12 14.24 4.31
CA ARG A 41 30.24 13.34 4.57
C ARG A 41 30.87 13.75 5.90
N VAL A 42 30.96 12.80 6.80
CA VAL A 42 31.37 13.04 8.19
C VAL A 42 32.58 12.19 8.51
N TYR A 43 33.58 12.81 9.08
CA TYR A 43 34.79 12.16 9.59
C TYR A 43 34.65 11.91 11.09
N GLY A 44 35.20 10.82 11.61
CA GLY A 44 35.35 10.56 13.05
C GLY A 44 34.14 9.88 13.72
N LEU A 45 33.18 9.36 12.96
CA LEU A 45 32.09 8.54 13.47
C LEU A 45 32.46 7.04 13.45
N ASP A 46 33.57 6.65 14.08
CA ASP A 46 34.20 5.32 13.93
C ASP A 46 33.33 4.16 14.46
N LYS A 47 32.38 4.44 15.34
CA LYS A 47 31.50 3.42 15.96
C LYS A 47 30.06 3.48 15.50
N VAL A 48 29.74 4.36 14.53
CA VAL A 48 28.37 4.47 14.02
C VAL A 48 27.97 3.20 13.27
N MET A 49 26.72 2.79 13.46
CA MET A 49 26.17 1.64 12.75
C MET A 49 25.43 2.08 11.48
N ALA A 50 25.38 1.21 10.48
CA ALA A 50 24.54 1.44 9.32
C ALA A 50 23.05 1.51 9.74
N GLY A 51 22.35 2.55 9.28
CA GLY A 51 20.97 2.83 9.69
C GLY A 51 20.83 3.52 11.05
N GLU A 52 21.93 3.94 11.65
CA GLU A 52 21.90 4.72 12.89
C GLU A 52 21.53 6.18 12.61
N LEU A 53 20.76 6.76 13.52
CA LEU A 53 20.45 8.19 13.52
C LEU A 53 21.64 8.96 14.07
N VAL A 54 21.99 10.05 13.41
CA VAL A 54 22.96 11.03 13.86
C VAL A 54 22.30 12.40 13.97
N VAL A 55 22.79 13.26 14.85
CA VAL A 55 22.23 14.60 15.06
C VAL A 55 23.33 15.62 14.83
N PHE A 56 23.06 16.58 13.95
CA PHE A 56 23.92 17.71 13.66
C PHE A 56 23.77 18.81 14.71
N GLU A 57 24.71 19.75 14.73
CA GLU A 57 24.75 20.82 15.70
C GLU A 57 23.50 21.73 15.66
N ASP A 58 22.90 21.90 14.48
CA ASP A 58 21.66 22.67 14.29
C ASP A 58 20.38 21.91 14.68
N GLY A 59 20.52 20.65 15.16
CA GLY A 59 19.40 19.77 15.50
C GLY A 59 18.85 18.95 14.32
N THR A 60 19.38 19.11 13.12
CA THR A 60 18.97 18.27 11.97
C THR A 60 19.35 16.82 12.23
N GLU A 61 18.42 15.91 12.00
CA GLU A 61 18.69 14.47 12.03
C GLU A 61 19.20 13.97 10.68
N GLY A 62 20.06 12.96 10.73
CA GLY A 62 20.59 12.28 9.56
C GLY A 62 20.62 10.78 9.75
N LEU A 63 20.67 10.04 8.65
CA LEU A 63 20.77 8.59 8.62
C LEU A 63 22.13 8.17 8.06
N ALA A 64 22.93 7.42 8.83
CA ALA A 64 24.20 6.88 8.39
C ALA A 64 23.94 5.70 7.42
N LEU A 65 24.32 5.87 6.13
CA LEU A 65 24.07 4.85 5.10
C LEU A 65 25.33 4.25 4.50
N ASN A 66 26.39 5.05 4.29
CA ASN A 66 27.66 4.57 3.78
C ASN A 66 28.70 4.65 4.88
N LEU A 67 29.25 3.51 5.25
CA LEU A 67 30.38 3.42 6.17
C LEU A 67 31.63 3.12 5.35
N GLU A 68 32.50 4.13 5.19
CA GLU A 68 33.77 4.04 4.49
C GLU A 68 34.91 4.06 5.53
N ASP A 69 36.11 3.70 5.14
CA ASP A 69 37.26 3.57 6.05
C ASP A 69 37.61 4.88 6.77
N ASP A 70 37.40 6.02 6.10
CA ASP A 70 37.82 7.35 6.56
C ASP A 70 36.65 8.34 6.71
N ASN A 71 35.45 7.98 6.28
CA ASN A 71 34.26 8.83 6.39
C ASN A 71 32.95 8.05 6.42
N VAL A 72 31.91 8.72 6.87
CA VAL A 72 30.53 8.20 6.89
C VAL A 72 29.67 9.08 5.99
N GLY A 73 29.00 8.46 5.02
CA GLY A 73 27.98 9.10 4.20
C GLY A 73 26.64 9.12 4.95
N VAL A 74 26.21 10.31 5.30
CA VAL A 74 24.98 10.58 6.04
C VAL A 74 23.98 11.26 5.12
N VAL A 75 22.74 10.75 5.10
CA VAL A 75 21.62 11.38 4.37
C VAL A 75 20.82 12.24 5.36
N LEU A 76 20.60 13.50 5.00
CA LEU A 76 19.88 14.44 5.87
C LEU A 76 18.37 14.18 5.81
N MET A 77 17.72 14.22 6.94
CA MET A 77 16.26 14.10 7.10
C MET A 77 15.58 15.46 7.23
N GLY A 78 16.28 16.52 6.90
CA GLY A 78 15.82 17.91 6.93
C GLY A 78 16.54 18.72 5.87
N GLU A 79 16.22 20.02 5.82
CA GLU A 79 16.79 20.93 4.82
C GLU A 79 18.30 21.19 5.02
N GLY A 80 18.78 21.06 6.28
CA GLY A 80 20.20 21.17 6.59
C GLY A 80 20.84 22.55 6.35
N TYR A 81 20.02 23.61 6.31
CA TYR A 81 20.54 24.99 6.02
C TYR A 81 21.56 25.49 7.02
N GLY A 82 21.54 24.98 8.25
CA GLY A 82 22.48 25.35 9.31
C GLY A 82 23.78 24.56 9.31
N ILE A 83 23.89 23.52 8.47
CA ILE A 83 25.03 22.62 8.46
C ILE A 83 26.12 23.18 7.52
N GLN A 84 27.34 23.28 8.03
CA GLN A 84 28.52 23.77 7.28
C GLN A 84 29.65 22.75 7.39
N GLU A 85 30.64 22.89 6.52
CA GLU A 85 31.93 22.19 6.68
C GLU A 85 32.55 22.57 8.02
N GLY A 86 32.99 21.56 8.78
CA GLY A 86 33.46 21.73 10.16
C GLY A 86 32.40 21.62 11.24
N SER A 87 31.09 21.60 10.89
CA SER A 87 30.01 21.40 11.88
C SER A 87 30.17 20.07 12.60
N THR A 88 29.72 20.03 13.84
CA THR A 88 29.77 18.84 14.71
C THR A 88 28.58 17.93 14.45
N VAL A 89 28.84 16.63 14.41
CA VAL A 89 27.79 15.58 14.31
C VAL A 89 27.96 14.58 15.45
N LYS A 90 26.86 14.20 16.09
CA LYS A 90 26.85 13.22 17.19
C LYS A 90 26.10 11.97 16.77
N ALA A 91 26.71 10.82 16.95
CA ALA A 91 26.02 9.54 16.85
C ALA A 91 25.08 9.37 18.05
N THR A 92 23.87 8.88 17.80
CA THR A 92 22.85 8.70 18.85
C THR A 92 22.92 7.34 19.53
N GLY A 93 23.62 6.36 18.93
CA GLY A 93 23.58 4.97 19.36
C GLY A 93 22.24 4.27 19.10
N LYS A 94 21.33 4.93 18.37
CA LYS A 94 19.97 4.42 18.11
C LYS A 94 19.78 4.18 16.63
N ILE A 95 19.40 2.97 16.27
CA ILE A 95 18.93 2.65 14.92
C ILE A 95 17.58 3.34 14.69
N ALA A 96 17.35 3.80 13.47
CA ALA A 96 16.12 4.49 13.10
C ALA A 96 14.89 3.68 13.49
N SER A 97 14.04 4.29 14.32
CA SER A 97 12.83 3.69 14.88
C SER A 97 11.65 4.67 14.80
N VAL A 98 10.45 4.13 14.80
CA VAL A 98 9.21 4.91 14.73
C VAL A 98 8.32 4.57 15.92
N PRO A 99 7.60 5.55 16.49
CA PRO A 99 6.56 5.30 17.48
C PRO A 99 5.44 4.47 16.87
N VAL A 100 4.90 3.51 17.63
CA VAL A 100 3.83 2.62 17.20
C VAL A 100 2.80 2.48 18.34
N GLY A 101 1.58 2.13 17.99
CA GLY A 101 0.52 1.94 18.99
C GLY A 101 -0.85 2.32 18.48
N GLU A 102 -1.87 2.07 19.28
CA GLU A 102 -3.25 2.43 18.95
C GLU A 102 -3.46 3.95 18.87
N ALA A 103 -2.64 4.73 19.58
CA ALA A 103 -2.66 6.19 19.51
C ALA A 103 -2.27 6.76 18.13
N MET A 104 -1.71 5.92 17.23
CA MET A 104 -1.41 6.28 15.85
C MET A 104 -2.65 6.26 14.96
N LEU A 105 -3.72 5.56 15.35
CA LEU A 105 -4.93 5.46 14.53
C LEU A 105 -5.60 6.84 14.41
N GLY A 106 -6.06 7.16 13.22
CA GLY A 106 -6.68 8.46 12.92
C GLY A 106 -5.70 9.62 12.76
N ARG A 107 -4.39 9.34 12.74
CA ARG A 107 -3.33 10.36 12.66
C ARG A 107 -2.67 10.40 11.28
N VAL A 108 -2.18 11.59 10.94
CA VAL A 108 -1.29 11.83 9.79
C VAL A 108 0.09 12.15 10.34
N VAL A 109 1.09 11.35 9.95
CA VAL A 109 2.46 11.45 10.45
C VAL A 109 3.47 11.52 9.31
N ASN A 110 4.65 12.08 9.61
CA ASN A 110 5.79 12.01 8.72
C ASN A 110 6.52 10.64 8.84
N PRO A 111 7.52 10.33 8.01
CA PRO A 111 8.27 9.08 8.08
C PRO A 111 9.02 8.81 9.38
N LEU A 112 9.22 9.82 10.23
CA LEU A 112 9.79 9.69 11.57
C LEU A 112 8.73 9.45 12.65
N GLY A 113 7.44 9.38 12.27
CA GLY A 113 6.31 9.21 13.19
C GLY A 113 5.86 10.48 13.89
N GLN A 114 6.37 11.64 13.49
CA GLN A 114 5.96 12.93 14.05
C GLN A 114 4.62 13.37 13.43
N PRO A 115 3.69 13.94 14.23
CA PRO A 115 2.37 14.33 13.77
C PRO A 115 2.43 15.52 12.79
N MET A 116 1.64 15.44 11.72
CA MET A 116 1.47 16.49 10.70
C MET A 116 0.04 17.07 10.67
N ASP A 117 -0.86 16.51 11.49
CA ASP A 117 -2.31 16.79 11.45
C ASP A 117 -2.77 17.90 12.40
N GLY A 118 -1.85 18.54 13.12
CA GLY A 118 -2.16 19.59 14.07
C GLY A 118 -2.89 19.13 15.35
N LYS A 119 -3.04 17.83 15.57
CA LYS A 119 -3.74 17.26 16.74
C LYS A 119 -2.85 17.08 17.98
N GLY A 120 -1.66 17.67 17.99
CA GLY A 120 -0.68 17.53 19.07
C GLY A 120 0.12 16.22 19.03
N GLU A 121 0.97 16.03 20.03
CA GLU A 121 1.85 14.85 20.13
C GLU A 121 1.08 13.54 20.27
N ILE A 122 1.70 12.44 19.84
CA ILE A 122 1.13 11.10 19.90
C ILE A 122 1.63 10.44 21.18
N ALA A 123 0.73 10.18 22.11
CA ALA A 123 1.03 9.56 23.39
C ALA A 123 1.23 8.05 23.24
N THR A 124 2.43 7.63 22.88
CA THR A 124 2.83 6.22 22.85
C THR A 124 4.25 6.05 23.40
N THR A 125 4.48 4.93 24.10
CA THR A 125 5.80 4.54 24.61
C THR A 125 6.44 3.45 23.77
N ASP A 126 5.66 2.76 22.95
CA ASP A 126 6.12 1.66 22.11
C ASP A 126 6.81 2.21 20.85
N THR A 127 7.95 1.64 20.51
CA THR A 127 8.70 1.95 19.29
C THR A 127 9.06 0.67 18.54
N ARG A 128 9.18 0.76 17.22
CA ARG A 128 9.72 -0.32 16.38
C ARG A 128 10.80 0.22 15.46
N LEU A 129 11.78 -0.62 15.18
CA LEU A 129 12.77 -0.30 14.13
C LEU A 129 12.05 -0.08 12.80
N ILE A 130 12.49 0.90 12.03
CA ILE A 130 11.95 1.17 10.70
C ILE A 130 12.29 0.02 9.74
N GLU A 131 13.53 -0.48 9.81
CA GLU A 131 13.95 -1.66 9.08
C GLU A 131 13.94 -2.89 10.02
N ASN A 132 13.04 -3.83 9.76
CA ASN A 132 12.92 -5.09 10.47
C ASN A 132 13.06 -6.26 9.49
N PRO A 133 13.64 -7.38 9.91
CA PRO A 133 13.64 -8.59 9.11
C PRO A 133 12.21 -9.11 8.90
N ALA A 134 11.95 -9.64 7.70
CA ALA A 134 10.67 -10.28 7.39
C ALA A 134 10.47 -11.55 8.24
N PRO A 135 9.20 -11.95 8.50
CA PRO A 135 8.92 -13.23 9.16
C PRO A 135 9.55 -14.40 8.41
N GLY A 136 10.18 -15.31 9.13
CA GLY A 136 10.78 -16.53 8.56
C GLY A 136 9.74 -17.54 8.06
N ILE A 137 10.19 -18.57 7.35
CA ILE A 137 9.32 -19.58 6.69
C ILE A 137 8.39 -20.26 7.71
N ILE A 138 8.91 -20.69 8.87
CA ILE A 138 8.13 -21.40 9.91
C ILE A 138 7.11 -20.47 10.58
N GLN A 139 7.34 -19.16 10.56
CA GLN A 139 6.46 -18.17 11.16
C GLN A 139 5.26 -17.82 10.26
N ARG A 140 5.27 -18.28 9.00
CA ARG A 140 4.22 -18.00 8.01
C ARG A 140 3.21 -19.13 7.90
N LYS A 141 2.01 -18.77 7.49
CA LYS A 141 0.93 -19.67 7.07
C LYS A 141 0.50 -19.30 5.66
N SER A 142 0.04 -20.27 4.88
CA SER A 142 -0.51 -20.00 3.55
C SER A 142 -1.71 -19.06 3.63
N VAL A 143 -1.81 -18.12 2.70
CA VAL A 143 -2.93 -17.20 2.57
C VAL A 143 -4.20 -17.97 2.23
N HIS A 144 -5.26 -17.82 3.04
CA HIS A 144 -6.53 -18.54 2.92
C HIS A 144 -7.76 -17.73 3.34
N GLU A 145 -7.56 -16.51 3.82
CA GLU A 145 -8.64 -15.61 4.23
C GLU A 145 -8.78 -14.48 3.22
N PRO A 146 -10.00 -14.16 2.73
CA PRO A 146 -10.20 -13.08 1.76
C PRO A 146 -9.95 -11.70 2.38
N MET A 147 -9.32 -10.81 1.61
CA MET A 147 -9.30 -9.39 1.82
C MET A 147 -10.35 -8.79 0.87
N GLN A 148 -11.52 -8.44 1.38
CA GLN A 148 -12.59 -7.87 0.57
C GLN A 148 -12.23 -6.42 0.21
N THR A 149 -12.05 -6.14 -1.07
CA THR A 149 -11.74 -4.78 -1.56
C THR A 149 -13.00 -3.93 -1.72
N GLY A 150 -14.16 -4.58 -1.83
CA GLY A 150 -15.40 -3.91 -2.18
C GLY A 150 -15.52 -3.54 -3.66
N ILE A 151 -14.54 -3.93 -4.47
CA ILE A 151 -14.52 -3.72 -5.93
C ILE A 151 -14.84 -5.04 -6.61
N THR A 152 -16.02 -5.12 -7.21
CA THR A 152 -16.57 -6.36 -7.78
C THR A 152 -15.62 -7.02 -8.77
N ALA A 153 -14.97 -6.25 -9.63
CA ALA A 153 -14.03 -6.75 -10.62
C ALA A 153 -12.82 -7.44 -9.98
N ILE A 154 -12.32 -6.90 -8.86
CA ILE A 154 -11.17 -7.46 -8.12
C ILE A 154 -11.60 -8.70 -7.34
N ASP A 155 -12.61 -8.57 -6.49
CA ASP A 155 -13.03 -9.64 -5.58
C ASP A 155 -13.54 -10.89 -6.34
N ALA A 156 -14.12 -10.69 -7.54
CA ALA A 156 -14.61 -11.77 -8.37
C ALA A 156 -13.52 -12.44 -9.23
N MET A 157 -12.54 -11.68 -9.78
CA MET A 157 -11.62 -12.19 -10.80
C MET A 157 -10.15 -12.21 -10.41
N ILE A 158 -9.74 -11.32 -9.50
CA ILE A 158 -8.35 -11.13 -9.06
C ILE A 158 -8.33 -11.01 -7.53
N PRO A 159 -8.82 -12.04 -6.81
CA PRO A 159 -9.04 -11.94 -5.38
C PRO A 159 -7.74 -11.76 -4.61
N ILE A 160 -7.80 -10.93 -3.58
CA ILE A 160 -6.69 -10.63 -2.68
C ILE A 160 -6.94 -11.34 -1.35
N GLY A 161 -5.93 -11.98 -0.80
CA GLY A 161 -6.00 -12.62 0.50
C GLY A 161 -5.25 -11.85 1.60
N ARG A 162 -5.67 -12.05 2.84
CA ARG A 162 -5.03 -11.46 4.02
C ARG A 162 -3.61 -12.01 4.19
N GLY A 163 -2.62 -11.14 4.03
CA GLY A 163 -1.19 -11.51 4.02
C GLY A 163 -0.56 -11.60 2.63
N GLN A 164 -1.32 -11.34 1.58
CA GLN A 164 -0.85 -11.30 0.19
C GLN A 164 -0.23 -9.96 -0.17
N ARG A 165 0.66 -9.96 -1.16
CA ARG A 165 1.21 -8.78 -1.82
C ARG A 165 0.64 -8.68 -3.22
N GLU A 166 -0.25 -7.75 -3.46
CA GLU A 166 -0.89 -7.58 -4.77
C GLU A 166 -0.52 -6.21 -5.33
N LEU A 167 0.15 -6.19 -6.48
CA LEU A 167 0.60 -4.97 -7.13
C LEU A 167 -0.56 -4.28 -7.86
N ILE A 168 -0.71 -2.97 -7.68
CA ILE A 168 -1.57 -2.12 -8.51
C ILE A 168 -0.67 -1.35 -9.46
N ILE A 169 -0.79 -1.59 -10.76
CA ILE A 169 0.12 -1.05 -11.77
C ILE A 169 -0.65 -0.41 -12.93
N GLY A 170 -0.15 0.69 -13.46
CA GLY A 170 -0.73 1.39 -14.61
C GLY A 170 -0.22 2.82 -14.73
N ASP A 171 -0.60 3.49 -15.80
CA ASP A 171 -0.20 4.88 -16.10
C ASP A 171 -0.81 5.89 -15.11
N ARG A 172 -0.36 7.12 -15.20
CA ARG A 172 -0.92 8.22 -14.39
C ARG A 172 -2.43 8.36 -14.62
N GLN A 173 -3.16 8.69 -13.55
CA GLN A 173 -4.60 8.97 -13.58
C GLN A 173 -5.50 7.83 -14.08
N THR A 174 -5.04 6.58 -14.03
CA THR A 174 -5.85 5.39 -14.38
C THR A 174 -6.72 4.86 -13.23
N GLY A 175 -6.67 5.48 -12.05
CA GLY A 175 -7.49 5.11 -10.90
C GLY A 175 -6.79 4.23 -9.86
N LYS A 176 -5.45 4.09 -9.87
CA LYS A 176 -4.68 3.30 -8.89
C LYS A 176 -4.99 3.68 -7.44
N THR A 177 -4.87 4.96 -7.12
CA THR A 177 -5.17 5.49 -5.79
C THR A 177 -6.64 5.30 -5.40
N ALA A 178 -7.58 5.41 -6.35
CA ALA A 178 -9.00 5.19 -6.09
C ALA A 178 -9.28 3.74 -5.62
N ILE A 179 -8.68 2.73 -6.28
CA ILE A 179 -8.76 1.32 -5.86
C ILE A 179 -8.23 1.15 -4.44
N ALA A 180 -7.10 1.77 -4.12
CA ALA A 180 -6.51 1.71 -2.80
C ALA A 180 -7.42 2.31 -1.73
N ILE A 181 -8.00 3.48 -1.99
CA ILE A 181 -8.91 4.17 -1.06
C ILE A 181 -10.21 3.40 -0.88
N ASP A 182 -10.82 2.88 -1.97
CA ASP A 182 -12.01 2.03 -1.89
C ASP A 182 -11.75 0.79 -1.04
N THR A 183 -10.58 0.17 -1.20
CA THR A 183 -10.18 -0.97 -0.37
C THR A 183 -10.10 -0.60 1.11
N ILE A 184 -9.54 0.57 1.46
CA ILE A 184 -9.52 1.05 2.86
C ILE A 184 -10.95 1.28 3.37
N ILE A 185 -11.79 1.98 2.62
CA ILE A 185 -13.17 2.30 3.02
C ILE A 185 -13.96 1.02 3.31
N ASN A 186 -13.74 -0.04 2.52
CA ASN A 186 -14.42 -1.32 2.69
C ASN A 186 -14.02 -2.08 3.96
N GLN A 187 -12.89 -1.73 4.61
CA GLN A 187 -12.42 -2.43 5.81
C GLN A 187 -13.17 -2.05 7.10
N LYS A 188 -14.11 -1.09 7.05
CA LYS A 188 -14.84 -0.59 8.22
C LYS A 188 -15.51 -1.70 9.05
N SER A 189 -16.02 -2.76 8.40
CA SER A 189 -16.71 -3.89 9.05
C SER A 189 -15.86 -5.15 9.15
N GLU A 190 -14.60 -5.12 8.70
CA GLU A 190 -13.75 -6.31 8.54
C GLU A 190 -12.65 -6.43 9.62
N ASP A 191 -12.63 -5.53 10.61
CA ASP A 191 -11.61 -5.46 11.69
C ASP A 191 -10.17 -5.48 11.16
N VAL A 192 -9.89 -4.62 10.17
CA VAL A 192 -8.58 -4.48 9.54
C VAL A 192 -8.03 -3.09 9.84
N VAL A 193 -6.84 -3.03 10.40
CA VAL A 193 -6.11 -1.77 10.56
C VAL A 193 -5.42 -1.41 9.25
N CYS A 194 -5.63 -0.18 8.79
CA CYS A 194 -5.09 0.29 7.53
C CYS A 194 -3.93 1.27 7.74
N VAL A 195 -2.92 1.20 6.87
CA VAL A 195 -1.83 2.17 6.80
C VAL A 195 -1.70 2.63 5.35
N TYR A 196 -1.93 3.92 5.12
CA TYR A 196 -1.75 4.52 3.80
C TYR A 196 -0.44 5.32 3.78
N VAL A 197 0.47 4.95 2.89
CA VAL A 197 1.77 5.60 2.76
C VAL A 197 1.81 6.42 1.48
N ALA A 198 1.77 7.75 1.62
CA ALA A 198 1.90 8.69 0.53
C ALA A 198 3.38 9.03 0.30
N ILE A 199 3.93 8.65 -0.85
CA ILE A 199 5.35 8.79 -1.17
C ILE A 199 5.52 9.80 -2.31
N GLY A 200 6.18 10.92 -2.04
CA GLY A 200 6.45 11.95 -3.04
C GLY A 200 5.18 12.53 -3.69
N GLN A 201 4.06 12.54 -2.98
CA GLN A 201 2.81 13.12 -3.44
C GLN A 201 2.71 14.62 -3.09
N LYS A 202 1.85 15.33 -3.80
CA LYS A 202 1.55 16.73 -3.47
C LYS A 202 0.77 16.79 -2.16
N ALA A 203 1.09 17.73 -1.28
CA ALA A 203 0.39 17.92 -0.01
C ALA A 203 -1.14 18.07 -0.18
N ALA A 204 -1.58 18.76 -1.24
CA ALA A 204 -3.00 18.88 -1.57
C ALA A 204 -3.68 17.54 -1.86
N SER A 205 -2.97 16.59 -2.50
CA SER A 205 -3.51 15.24 -2.76
C SER A 205 -3.63 14.44 -1.47
N VAL A 206 -2.64 14.53 -0.58
CA VAL A 206 -2.68 13.87 0.73
C VAL A 206 -3.82 14.43 1.59
N ALA A 207 -4.01 15.75 1.58
CA ALA A 207 -5.11 16.42 2.28
C ALA A 207 -6.48 15.94 1.75
N GLN A 208 -6.65 15.84 0.44
CA GLN A 208 -7.89 15.37 -0.19
C GLN A 208 -8.19 13.91 0.19
N ILE A 209 -7.19 13.02 0.17
CA ILE A 209 -7.33 11.63 0.59
C ILE A 209 -7.72 11.55 2.07
N THR A 210 -7.07 12.32 2.92
CA THR A 210 -7.36 12.39 4.34
C THR A 210 -8.81 12.80 4.59
N GLU A 211 -9.32 13.80 3.83
CA GLU A 211 -10.70 14.25 3.94
C GLU A 211 -11.70 13.18 3.49
N VAL A 212 -11.46 12.54 2.34
CA VAL A 212 -12.30 11.42 1.86
C VAL A 212 -12.38 10.30 2.89
N LEU A 213 -11.24 9.90 3.48
CA LEU A 213 -11.23 8.86 4.52
C LEU A 213 -11.98 9.30 5.79
N ARG A 214 -11.89 10.59 6.15
CA ARG A 214 -12.62 11.17 7.30
C ARG A 214 -14.12 11.16 7.06
N GLU A 215 -14.58 11.67 5.91
CA GLU A 215 -16.00 11.71 5.54
C GLU A 215 -16.64 10.33 5.50
N ARG A 216 -15.88 9.30 5.09
CA ARG A 216 -16.33 7.91 5.05
C ARG A 216 -16.22 7.19 6.40
N GLY A 217 -15.65 7.84 7.43
CA GLY A 217 -15.38 7.24 8.73
C GLY A 217 -14.34 6.11 8.67
N ALA A 218 -13.43 6.18 7.68
CA ALA A 218 -12.36 5.22 7.50
C ALA A 218 -11.05 5.69 8.14
N LEU A 219 -10.95 6.95 8.50
CA LEU A 219 -9.77 7.50 9.15
C LEU A 219 -9.55 6.90 10.55
N ASP A 220 -10.63 6.54 11.28
CA ASP A 220 -10.57 6.06 12.66
C ASP A 220 -9.75 4.76 12.81
N TYR A 221 -9.66 3.94 11.77
CA TYR A 221 -8.86 2.71 11.75
C TYR A 221 -7.68 2.80 10.77
N THR A 222 -7.34 4.01 10.30
CA THR A 222 -6.28 4.24 9.32
C THR A 222 -5.20 5.16 9.87
N VAL A 223 -3.94 4.83 9.62
CA VAL A 223 -2.78 5.71 9.81
C VAL A 223 -2.30 6.19 8.45
N ILE A 224 -2.06 7.49 8.30
CA ILE A 224 -1.49 8.05 7.08
C ILE A 224 -0.03 8.43 7.36
N VAL A 225 0.90 7.85 6.60
CA VAL A 225 2.32 8.22 6.62
C VAL A 225 2.58 9.04 5.37
N ALA A 226 2.94 10.30 5.52
CA ALA A 226 3.13 11.20 4.40
C ALA A 226 4.59 11.67 4.28
N ALA A 227 5.18 11.43 3.11
CA ALA A 227 6.41 12.06 2.66
C ALA A 227 6.09 12.85 1.38
N ASN A 228 5.93 14.17 1.52
CA ASN A 228 5.51 15.03 0.42
C ASN A 228 6.59 15.18 -0.65
N ALA A 229 6.21 15.61 -1.85
CA ALA A 229 7.12 15.79 -2.97
C ALA A 229 8.18 16.90 -2.74
N SER A 230 7.92 17.81 -1.80
CA SER A 230 8.85 18.87 -1.40
C SER A 230 9.83 18.44 -0.31
N GLU A 231 9.63 17.27 0.29
CA GLU A 231 10.49 16.79 1.36
C GLU A 231 11.75 16.07 0.83
N PRO A 232 12.82 15.99 1.63
CA PRO A 232 14.07 15.34 1.25
C PRO A 232 13.87 13.89 0.78
N ALA A 233 14.71 13.45 -0.15
CA ALA A 233 14.67 12.09 -0.69
C ALA A 233 14.77 11.00 0.40
N ALA A 234 15.50 11.28 1.49
CA ALA A 234 15.62 10.39 2.64
C ALA A 234 14.26 10.05 3.25
N LEU A 235 13.40 11.04 3.45
CA LEU A 235 12.06 10.83 4.02
C LEU A 235 11.16 10.05 3.05
N GLN A 236 11.23 10.33 1.75
CA GLN A 236 10.49 9.57 0.74
C GLN A 236 10.95 8.11 0.67
N TYR A 237 12.24 7.85 0.88
CA TYR A 237 12.80 6.50 0.97
C TYR A 237 12.32 5.76 2.22
N LEU A 238 12.30 6.42 3.39
CA LEU A 238 11.94 5.80 4.68
C LEU A 238 10.43 5.55 4.82
N ALA A 239 9.59 6.39 4.23
CA ALA A 239 8.13 6.34 4.42
C ALA A 239 7.51 4.95 4.30
N PRO A 240 7.79 4.13 3.27
CA PRO A 240 7.18 2.81 3.18
C PRO A 240 7.67 1.84 4.27
N TYR A 241 8.91 1.95 4.71
CA TYR A 241 9.41 1.13 5.83
C TYR A 241 8.76 1.53 7.15
N THR A 242 8.56 2.83 7.38
CA THR A 242 7.80 3.35 8.53
C THR A 242 6.37 2.82 8.52
N GLY A 243 5.68 2.89 7.37
CA GLY A 243 4.34 2.34 7.23
C GLY A 243 4.27 0.83 7.51
N ALA A 244 5.27 0.08 7.02
CA ALA A 244 5.39 -1.35 7.33
C ALA A 244 5.58 -1.60 8.82
N SER A 245 6.42 -0.83 9.52
CA SER A 245 6.66 -0.99 10.96
C SER A 245 5.42 -0.69 11.80
N ILE A 246 4.63 0.31 11.41
CA ILE A 246 3.36 0.62 12.06
C ILE A 246 2.36 -0.55 11.85
N ALA A 247 2.23 -1.07 10.63
CA ALA A 247 1.36 -2.19 10.32
C ALA A 247 1.80 -3.48 11.05
N GLU A 248 3.10 -3.76 11.11
CA GLU A 248 3.66 -4.91 11.82
C GLU A 248 3.32 -4.94 13.31
N TYR A 249 3.27 -3.78 13.96
CA TYR A 249 2.87 -3.71 15.37
C TYR A 249 1.51 -4.37 15.61
N PHE A 250 0.54 -4.08 14.77
CA PHE A 250 -0.79 -4.67 14.85
C PHE A 250 -0.80 -6.12 14.38
N MET A 251 -0.05 -6.46 13.32
CA MET A 251 0.08 -7.83 12.83
C MET A 251 0.60 -8.77 13.92
N TYR A 252 1.66 -8.39 14.64
CA TYR A 252 2.22 -9.20 15.73
C TYR A 252 1.32 -9.24 16.98
N LYS A 253 0.34 -8.33 17.09
CA LYS A 253 -0.75 -8.40 18.09
C LYS A 253 -1.93 -9.27 17.63
N GLY A 254 -1.80 -9.99 16.53
CA GLY A 254 -2.82 -10.90 16.02
C GLY A 254 -3.90 -10.24 15.16
N LYS A 255 -3.79 -8.94 14.85
CA LYS A 255 -4.75 -8.22 14.00
C LYS A 255 -4.45 -8.42 12.51
N ALA A 256 -5.46 -8.26 11.68
CA ALA A 256 -5.28 -8.12 10.24
C ALA A 256 -4.93 -6.68 9.92
N THR A 257 -3.95 -6.47 9.05
CA THR A 257 -3.52 -5.15 8.60
C THR A 257 -3.46 -5.06 7.09
N LEU A 258 -3.69 -3.87 6.57
CA LEU A 258 -3.56 -3.51 5.16
C LEU A 258 -2.61 -2.33 5.04
N VAL A 259 -1.54 -2.47 4.28
CA VAL A 259 -0.61 -1.37 3.99
C VAL A 259 -0.62 -1.06 2.51
N ILE A 260 -0.76 0.21 2.18
CA ILE A 260 -0.75 0.72 0.80
C ILE A 260 0.47 1.60 0.61
N TYR A 261 1.24 1.36 -0.44
CA TYR A 261 2.42 2.17 -0.78
C TYR A 261 2.14 2.94 -2.08
N ASP A 262 1.81 4.21 -1.97
CA ASP A 262 1.44 5.06 -3.10
C ASP A 262 2.47 6.20 -3.30
N ASP A 263 3.54 6.06 -4.13
CA ASP A 263 3.88 4.87 -4.93
C ASP A 263 5.37 4.49 -4.76
N LEU A 264 5.68 3.23 -4.99
CA LEU A 264 7.05 2.71 -4.90
C LEU A 264 7.95 3.16 -6.05
N SER A 265 7.41 3.64 -7.17
CA SER A 265 8.21 4.24 -8.25
C SER A 265 8.94 5.47 -7.76
N LYS A 266 8.29 6.30 -6.92
CA LYS A 266 8.90 7.49 -6.31
C LYS A 266 9.89 7.12 -5.22
N GLN A 267 9.60 6.08 -4.41
CA GLN A 267 10.60 5.56 -3.48
C GLN A 267 11.88 5.14 -4.21
N ALA A 268 11.75 4.40 -5.32
CA ALA A 268 12.90 3.99 -6.12
C ALA A 268 13.66 5.18 -6.69
N ALA A 269 12.96 6.22 -7.16
CA ALA A 269 13.59 7.46 -7.63
C ALA A 269 14.35 8.19 -6.52
N ALA A 270 13.78 8.28 -5.32
CA ALA A 270 14.43 8.84 -4.14
C ALA A 270 15.69 8.04 -3.76
N TYR A 271 15.59 6.71 -3.76
CA TYR A 271 16.72 5.84 -3.48
C TYR A 271 17.83 5.96 -4.53
N ARG A 272 17.48 6.08 -5.82
CA ARG A 272 18.43 6.37 -6.89
C ARG A 272 19.14 7.71 -6.66
N GLN A 273 18.40 8.76 -6.33
CA GLN A 273 18.96 10.07 -6.05
C GLN A 273 20.00 10.01 -4.91
N MET A 274 19.64 9.45 -3.78
CA MET A 274 20.54 9.31 -2.63
C MET A 274 21.77 8.47 -2.98
N SER A 275 21.58 7.36 -3.69
CA SER A 275 22.70 6.47 -4.07
C SER A 275 23.70 7.13 -4.99
N LEU A 276 23.23 7.93 -5.96
CA LEU A 276 24.11 8.69 -6.87
C LEU A 276 24.88 9.78 -6.12
N LEU A 277 24.22 10.49 -5.20
CA LEU A 277 24.87 11.51 -4.38
C LEU A 277 25.90 10.91 -3.42
N LEU A 278 25.65 9.72 -2.89
CA LEU A 278 26.61 8.91 -2.12
C LEU A 278 27.68 8.25 -3.00
N ARG A 279 27.72 8.54 -4.32
CA ARG A 279 28.68 8.00 -5.30
C ARG A 279 28.66 6.47 -5.42
N ARG A 280 27.53 5.82 -5.11
CA ARG A 280 27.35 4.39 -5.39
C ARG A 280 27.28 4.19 -6.92
N PRO A 281 27.91 3.13 -7.47
CA PRO A 281 27.91 2.91 -8.91
C PRO A 281 26.50 2.65 -9.43
N PRO A 282 26.06 3.36 -10.50
CA PRO A 282 24.76 3.14 -11.11
C PRO A 282 24.70 1.86 -11.95
N GLY A 283 23.55 1.19 -11.93
CA GLY A 283 23.20 0.08 -12.81
C GLY A 283 22.20 0.48 -13.89
N ARG A 284 21.28 -0.45 -14.22
CA ARG A 284 20.22 -0.24 -15.23
C ARG A 284 19.37 0.98 -14.86
N GLU A 285 19.09 1.84 -15.83
CA GLU A 285 18.32 3.07 -15.69
C GLU A 285 18.84 3.99 -14.55
N ALA A 286 20.16 3.93 -14.31
CA ALA A 286 20.87 4.63 -13.24
C ALA A 286 20.42 4.26 -11.80
N TYR A 287 19.65 3.19 -11.61
CA TYR A 287 19.33 2.67 -10.28
C TYR A 287 20.56 1.96 -9.68
N PRO A 288 20.72 2.01 -8.35
CA PRO A 288 21.76 1.22 -7.68
C PRO A 288 21.48 -0.28 -7.80
N GLY A 289 22.53 -1.11 -7.76
CA GLY A 289 22.41 -2.55 -7.95
C GLY A 289 21.52 -3.27 -6.93
N ASP A 290 21.28 -2.67 -5.77
CA ASP A 290 20.47 -3.20 -4.68
C ASP A 290 19.03 -2.66 -4.64
N VAL A 291 18.55 -1.98 -5.69
CA VAL A 291 17.16 -1.47 -5.72
C VAL A 291 16.13 -2.61 -5.67
N PHE A 292 16.43 -3.77 -6.23
CA PHE A 292 15.60 -4.96 -6.07
C PHE A 292 15.48 -5.35 -4.59
N TYR A 293 16.60 -5.39 -3.88
CA TYR A 293 16.63 -5.69 -2.45
C TYR A 293 15.89 -4.64 -1.61
N CYS A 294 15.96 -3.37 -1.99
CA CYS A 294 15.18 -2.30 -1.37
C CYS A 294 13.67 -2.62 -1.36
N HIS A 295 13.10 -3.02 -2.49
CA HIS A 295 11.67 -3.37 -2.56
C HIS A 295 11.37 -4.76 -1.98
N SER A 296 12.24 -5.76 -2.18
CA SER A 296 11.98 -7.11 -1.70
C SER A 296 12.00 -7.20 -0.18
N ARG A 297 12.96 -6.55 0.50
CA ARG A 297 12.99 -6.54 1.97
C ARG A 297 11.81 -5.79 2.60
N LEU A 298 11.23 -4.81 1.88
CA LEU A 298 9.99 -4.15 2.28
C LEU A 298 8.79 -5.08 2.13
N LEU A 299 8.59 -5.61 0.93
CA LEU A 299 7.38 -6.36 0.58
C LEU A 299 7.35 -7.77 1.21
N GLU A 300 8.50 -8.38 1.48
CA GLU A 300 8.57 -9.66 2.20
C GLU A 300 8.12 -9.58 3.66
N ARG A 301 8.04 -8.39 4.25
CA ARG A 301 7.46 -8.19 5.59
C ARG A 301 5.96 -8.45 5.62
N ALA A 302 5.27 -8.28 4.48
CA ALA A 302 3.86 -8.63 4.34
C ALA A 302 3.69 -10.15 4.29
N ALA A 303 2.90 -10.68 5.23
CA ALA A 303 2.70 -12.11 5.37
C ALA A 303 1.45 -12.43 6.20
N LYS A 304 0.94 -13.66 6.07
CA LYS A 304 0.03 -14.28 7.04
C LYS A 304 0.87 -15.04 8.07
N LEU A 305 0.74 -14.67 9.33
CA LEU A 305 1.44 -15.35 10.43
C LEU A 305 0.79 -16.67 10.79
N SER A 306 1.63 -17.60 11.25
CA SER A 306 1.21 -18.92 11.76
C SER A 306 0.43 -18.78 13.07
N ASP A 307 -0.28 -19.85 13.44
CA ASP A 307 -1.08 -19.89 14.68
C ASP A 307 -0.21 -19.65 15.93
N ALA A 308 1.03 -20.13 15.91
CA ALA A 308 2.00 -19.92 16.98
C ALA A 308 2.46 -18.44 17.12
N MET A 309 2.34 -17.66 16.04
CA MET A 309 2.71 -16.23 16.01
C MET A 309 1.50 -15.30 16.19
N GLY A 310 0.32 -15.81 16.61
CA GLY A 310 -0.86 -15.00 16.90
C GLY A 310 -1.81 -14.82 15.72
N LYS A 311 -1.64 -15.49 14.58
CA LYS A 311 -2.55 -15.49 13.42
C LYS A 311 -2.74 -14.14 12.71
N GLY A 312 -1.99 -13.10 13.06
CA GLY A 312 -2.08 -11.81 12.41
C GLY A 312 -1.70 -11.87 10.93
N SER A 313 -2.03 -10.81 10.20
CA SER A 313 -1.66 -10.71 8.79
C SER A 313 -1.32 -9.27 8.41
N MET A 314 -0.43 -9.10 7.46
CA MET A 314 -0.18 -7.82 6.80
C MET A 314 -0.29 -8.02 5.30
N THR A 315 -1.32 -7.42 4.71
CA THR A 315 -1.56 -7.40 3.27
C THR A 315 -0.94 -6.14 2.69
N ALA A 316 -0.16 -6.26 1.63
CA ALA A 316 0.48 -5.11 0.99
C ALA A 316 -0.10 -4.86 -0.41
N LEU A 317 -0.48 -3.62 -0.66
CA LEU A 317 -0.88 -3.12 -1.98
C LEU A 317 0.14 -2.06 -2.45
N PRO A 318 1.29 -2.48 -3.00
CA PRO A 318 2.20 -1.54 -3.64
C PRO A 318 1.58 -0.99 -4.92
N ILE A 319 1.81 0.30 -5.16
CA ILE A 319 1.43 0.97 -6.40
C ILE A 319 2.69 1.27 -7.20
N ILE A 320 2.66 0.96 -8.48
CA ILE A 320 3.71 1.30 -9.45
C ILE A 320 3.09 2.12 -10.58
N GLU A 321 3.77 3.20 -10.95
CA GLU A 321 3.42 4.01 -12.09
C GLU A 321 4.20 3.56 -13.33
N THR A 322 3.48 3.29 -14.42
CA THR A 322 4.06 3.04 -15.74
C THR A 322 4.04 4.28 -16.62
N GLN A 323 4.80 4.25 -17.70
CA GLN A 323 4.74 5.23 -18.78
C GLN A 323 4.31 4.52 -20.06
N ALA A 324 3.22 4.98 -20.67
CA ALA A 324 2.64 4.39 -21.87
C ALA A 324 2.38 2.86 -21.76
N GLY A 325 1.99 2.39 -20.57
CA GLY A 325 1.71 0.98 -20.30
C GLY A 325 2.93 0.06 -20.30
N ASP A 326 4.16 0.59 -20.29
CA ASP A 326 5.38 -0.22 -20.33
C ASP A 326 5.63 -0.93 -18.99
N VAL A 327 5.26 -2.20 -18.93
CA VAL A 327 5.52 -3.09 -17.80
C VAL A 327 6.91 -3.73 -17.85
N SER A 328 7.66 -3.56 -18.95
CA SER A 328 8.99 -4.14 -19.15
C SER A 328 10.12 -3.25 -18.59
N ALA A 329 9.79 -2.04 -18.16
CA ALA A 329 10.72 -1.14 -17.46
C ALA A 329 11.28 -1.78 -16.19
N TYR A 330 12.41 -1.28 -15.70
CA TYR A 330 13.19 -1.94 -14.64
C TYR A 330 12.42 -2.08 -13.32
N ILE A 331 11.84 -1.01 -12.80
CA ILE A 331 11.10 -1.06 -11.53
C ILE A 331 9.81 -1.87 -11.62
N PRO A 332 8.93 -1.70 -12.64
CA PRO A 332 7.77 -2.57 -12.83
C PRO A 332 8.12 -4.06 -12.82
N THR A 333 9.12 -4.47 -13.63
CA THR A 333 9.56 -5.87 -13.72
C THR A 333 10.00 -6.43 -12.37
N ASN A 334 10.78 -5.66 -11.60
CA ASN A 334 11.25 -6.06 -10.28
C ASN A 334 10.06 -6.28 -9.33
N VAL A 335 9.13 -5.34 -9.25
CA VAL A 335 8.01 -5.43 -8.30
C VAL A 335 7.01 -6.52 -8.68
N ILE A 336 6.74 -6.73 -9.99
CA ILE A 336 5.93 -7.86 -10.48
C ILE A 336 6.53 -9.20 -10.00
N SER A 337 7.87 -9.33 -10.02
CA SER A 337 8.53 -10.57 -9.60
C SER A 337 8.48 -10.81 -8.08
N ILE A 338 8.43 -9.73 -7.27
CA ILE A 338 8.38 -9.81 -5.80
C ILE A 338 6.95 -10.09 -5.31
N THR A 339 5.93 -9.61 -6.02
CA THR A 339 4.53 -9.67 -5.60
C THR A 339 3.85 -11.00 -5.96
N ASP A 340 2.74 -11.30 -5.29
CA ASP A 340 1.93 -12.51 -5.49
C ASP A 340 0.87 -12.35 -6.58
N GLY A 341 0.97 -11.31 -7.39
CA GLY A 341 0.10 -10.98 -8.49
C GLY A 341 0.07 -9.48 -8.77
N GLN A 342 -0.69 -9.11 -9.80
CA GLN A 342 -0.85 -7.72 -10.20
C GLN A 342 -2.26 -7.41 -10.72
N ILE A 343 -2.75 -6.22 -10.43
CA ILE A 343 -3.92 -5.58 -11.00
C ILE A 343 -3.42 -4.52 -11.98
N PHE A 344 -3.59 -4.77 -13.28
CA PHE A 344 -3.15 -3.86 -14.32
C PHE A 344 -4.29 -2.93 -14.74
N LEU A 345 -4.04 -1.63 -14.70
CA LEU A 345 -4.98 -0.59 -15.12
C LEU A 345 -4.56 -0.02 -16.48
N SER A 346 -5.45 -0.15 -17.48
CA SER A 346 -5.23 0.30 -18.84
C SER A 346 -5.76 1.72 -19.05
N SER A 347 -4.93 2.58 -19.65
CA SER A 347 -5.35 3.92 -20.08
C SER A 347 -6.44 3.88 -21.15
N ASP A 348 -6.39 2.90 -22.06
CA ASP A 348 -7.39 2.76 -23.13
C ASP A 348 -8.77 2.39 -22.55
N LEU A 349 -8.81 1.45 -21.59
CA LEU A 349 -10.05 1.11 -20.90
C LEU A 349 -10.59 2.27 -20.07
N PHE A 350 -9.71 3.03 -19.43
CA PHE A 350 -10.10 4.22 -18.67
C PHE A 350 -10.73 5.29 -19.58
N ASN A 351 -10.11 5.56 -20.72
CA ASN A 351 -10.57 6.55 -21.69
C ASN A 351 -11.85 6.11 -22.39
N SER A 352 -12.06 4.80 -22.57
CA SER A 352 -13.33 4.24 -23.11
C SER A 352 -14.49 4.27 -22.10
N GLY A 353 -14.25 4.76 -20.85
CA GLY A 353 -15.26 4.89 -19.82
C GLY A 353 -15.48 3.63 -18.97
N LEU A 354 -14.63 2.61 -19.08
CA LEU A 354 -14.63 1.48 -18.18
C LEU A 354 -13.90 1.84 -16.88
N ARG A 355 -14.62 1.91 -15.78
CA ARG A 355 -14.08 2.27 -14.46
C ARG A 355 -14.66 1.36 -13.37
N PRO A 356 -13.76 0.61 -12.66
CA PRO A 356 -12.31 0.60 -12.72
C PRO A 356 -11.77 0.03 -14.06
N ALA A 357 -10.66 0.60 -14.53
CA ALA A 357 -10.08 0.29 -15.85
C ALA A 357 -9.18 -0.96 -15.82
N ILE A 358 -9.64 -2.02 -15.18
CA ILE A 358 -8.88 -3.24 -14.94
C ILE A 358 -8.81 -4.06 -16.22
N ASN A 359 -7.60 -4.34 -16.71
CA ASN A 359 -7.37 -5.29 -17.77
C ASN A 359 -7.31 -6.71 -17.20
N VAL A 360 -8.39 -7.46 -17.41
CA VAL A 360 -8.56 -8.81 -16.85
C VAL A 360 -7.59 -9.82 -17.45
N GLY A 361 -7.18 -9.62 -18.70
CA GLY A 361 -6.30 -10.55 -19.44
C GLY A 361 -4.88 -10.64 -18.84
N ILE A 362 -4.33 -9.51 -18.42
CA ILE A 362 -2.96 -9.42 -17.87
C ILE A 362 -2.90 -9.27 -16.34
N SER A 363 -4.05 -9.14 -15.70
CA SER A 363 -4.16 -9.12 -14.23
C SER A 363 -4.23 -10.54 -13.67
N VAL A 364 -3.45 -10.81 -12.63
CA VAL A 364 -3.30 -12.16 -12.05
C VAL A 364 -3.24 -12.07 -10.54
N SER A 365 -3.96 -12.96 -9.84
CA SER A 365 -3.73 -13.30 -8.44
C SER A 365 -3.19 -14.73 -8.35
N ARG A 366 -1.98 -14.89 -7.78
CA ARG A 366 -1.37 -16.22 -7.60
C ARG A 366 -1.99 -17.01 -6.44
N VAL A 367 -2.70 -16.34 -5.53
CA VAL A 367 -3.47 -16.98 -4.45
C VAL A 367 -4.81 -17.48 -4.98
N GLY A 368 -5.46 -16.71 -5.85
CA GLY A 368 -6.67 -17.10 -6.56
C GLY A 368 -7.82 -17.49 -5.63
N GLY A 369 -8.53 -18.56 -5.96
CA GLY A 369 -9.74 -18.98 -5.26
C GLY A 369 -9.57 -19.36 -3.78
N ALA A 370 -8.35 -19.46 -3.24
CA ALA A 370 -8.11 -19.59 -1.81
C ALA A 370 -8.40 -18.28 -1.04
N ALA A 371 -8.31 -17.15 -1.75
CA ALA A 371 -8.61 -15.81 -1.22
C ALA A 371 -10.06 -15.36 -1.51
N GLN A 372 -10.93 -16.25 -1.96
CA GLN A 372 -12.33 -15.94 -2.21
C GLN A 372 -13.25 -16.53 -1.13
N THR A 373 -14.35 -15.81 -0.84
CA THR A 373 -15.45 -16.39 -0.09
C THR A 373 -16.10 -17.52 -0.90
N LYS A 374 -16.70 -18.50 -0.23
CA LYS A 374 -17.36 -19.61 -0.92
C LYS A 374 -18.50 -19.15 -1.83
N ALA A 375 -19.19 -18.05 -1.46
CA ALA A 375 -20.24 -17.44 -2.27
C ALA A 375 -19.70 -16.93 -3.61
N ILE A 376 -18.68 -16.06 -3.60
CA ILE A 376 -18.05 -15.53 -4.82
C ILE A 376 -17.42 -16.65 -5.64
N LYS A 377 -16.70 -17.57 -5.01
CA LYS A 377 -16.05 -18.69 -5.72
C LYS A 377 -17.03 -19.54 -6.50
N LYS A 378 -18.26 -19.78 -5.95
CA LYS A 378 -19.30 -20.57 -6.60
C LYS A 378 -19.82 -19.89 -7.87
N ILE A 379 -19.93 -18.56 -7.87
CA ILE A 379 -20.63 -17.82 -8.94
C ILE A 379 -19.69 -17.18 -9.96
N ALA A 380 -18.49 -16.76 -9.55
CA ALA A 380 -17.55 -16.03 -10.40
C ALA A 380 -16.59 -16.92 -11.21
N GLY A 381 -16.71 -18.25 -11.09
CA GLY A 381 -15.77 -19.20 -11.67
C GLY A 381 -15.58 -19.08 -13.20
N THR A 382 -16.63 -18.69 -13.92
CA THR A 382 -16.61 -18.53 -15.39
C THR A 382 -16.42 -17.08 -15.85
N LEU A 383 -16.64 -16.10 -14.96
CA LEU A 383 -16.68 -14.68 -15.31
C LEU A 383 -15.40 -14.20 -16.03
N LYS A 384 -14.23 -14.59 -15.51
CA LYS A 384 -12.96 -14.22 -16.13
C LYS A 384 -12.78 -14.79 -17.53
N LEU A 385 -13.22 -16.03 -17.73
CA LEU A 385 -13.16 -16.68 -19.03
C LEU A 385 -14.14 -16.04 -20.03
N GLU A 386 -15.38 -15.75 -19.58
CA GLU A 386 -16.40 -15.11 -20.42
C GLU A 386 -15.96 -13.71 -20.88
N LEU A 387 -15.33 -12.93 -20.00
CA LEU A 387 -14.79 -11.62 -20.37
C LEU A 387 -13.56 -11.71 -21.31
N ALA A 388 -12.68 -12.69 -21.09
CA ALA A 388 -11.56 -12.92 -22.00
C ALA A 388 -12.03 -13.32 -23.40
N GLN A 389 -13.02 -14.23 -23.50
CA GLN A 389 -13.64 -14.60 -24.77
C GLN A 389 -14.34 -13.40 -25.44
N PHE A 390 -15.03 -12.58 -24.65
CA PHE A 390 -15.63 -11.35 -25.16
C PHE A 390 -14.59 -10.41 -25.76
N ASP A 391 -13.44 -10.20 -25.12
CA ASP A 391 -12.38 -9.32 -25.62
C ASP A 391 -11.80 -9.82 -26.94
N GLU A 392 -11.59 -11.14 -27.07
CA GLU A 392 -11.14 -11.77 -28.32
C GLU A 392 -12.19 -11.62 -29.43
N LEU A 393 -13.46 -11.92 -29.14
CA LEU A 393 -14.55 -11.81 -30.09
C LEU A 393 -14.81 -10.35 -30.52
N ALA A 394 -14.72 -9.41 -29.59
CA ALA A 394 -14.89 -7.98 -29.84
C ALA A 394 -13.80 -7.45 -30.79
N ALA A 395 -12.55 -7.89 -30.63
CA ALA A 395 -11.47 -7.57 -31.52
C ALA A 395 -11.70 -8.17 -32.94
N PHE A 396 -12.17 -9.42 -33.02
CA PHE A 396 -12.46 -10.08 -34.28
C PHE A 396 -13.66 -9.47 -35.00
N SER A 397 -14.71 -9.08 -34.29
CA SER A 397 -15.95 -8.52 -34.83
C SER A 397 -15.75 -7.19 -35.56
N GLN A 398 -14.65 -6.47 -35.30
CA GLN A 398 -14.30 -5.26 -36.05
C GLN A 398 -13.95 -5.53 -37.52
N PHE A 399 -13.58 -6.77 -37.84
CA PHE A 399 -13.14 -7.18 -39.20
C PHE A 399 -14.12 -8.13 -39.90
N ALA A 400 -15.10 -8.70 -39.20
CA ALA A 400 -16.06 -9.66 -39.74
C ALA A 400 -17.41 -8.98 -40.05
N SER A 401 -17.90 -9.15 -41.26
CA SER A 401 -19.18 -8.58 -41.71
C SER A 401 -20.40 -9.40 -41.26
N ASP A 402 -20.25 -10.71 -41.07
CA ASP A 402 -21.31 -11.62 -40.68
C ASP A 402 -20.87 -12.48 -39.49
N LEU A 403 -21.56 -12.33 -38.36
CA LEU A 403 -21.39 -13.15 -37.16
C LEU A 403 -22.57 -14.10 -37.04
N ASP A 404 -22.31 -15.35 -36.64
CA ASP A 404 -23.36 -16.32 -36.33
C ASP A 404 -24.12 -15.88 -35.07
N ALA A 405 -25.35 -16.36 -34.90
CA ALA A 405 -26.24 -15.95 -33.82
C ALA A 405 -25.66 -16.24 -32.39
N SER A 406 -24.88 -17.33 -32.27
CA SER A 406 -24.26 -17.69 -30.99
C SER A 406 -23.15 -16.73 -30.59
N THR A 407 -22.30 -16.35 -31.55
CA THR A 407 -21.23 -15.35 -31.36
C THR A 407 -21.81 -13.98 -31.05
N GLN A 408 -22.91 -13.59 -31.72
CA GLN A 408 -23.59 -12.34 -31.44
C GLN A 408 -24.16 -12.32 -30.02
N GLN A 409 -24.76 -13.41 -29.54
CA GLN A 409 -25.27 -13.53 -28.19
C GLN A 409 -24.14 -13.44 -27.14
N GLN A 410 -23.00 -14.08 -27.39
CA GLN A 410 -21.83 -13.98 -26.49
C GLN A 410 -21.29 -12.55 -26.42
N LEU A 411 -21.24 -11.82 -27.55
CA LEU A 411 -20.85 -10.42 -27.59
C LEU A 411 -21.81 -9.52 -26.79
N GLU A 412 -23.12 -9.69 -26.99
CA GLU A 412 -24.12 -8.91 -26.26
C GLU A 412 -24.07 -9.18 -24.75
N ARG A 413 -23.87 -10.43 -24.34
CA ARG A 413 -23.68 -10.82 -22.96
C ARG A 413 -22.41 -10.24 -22.36
N GLY A 414 -21.29 -10.32 -23.08
CA GLY A 414 -20.02 -9.75 -22.64
C GLY A 414 -20.07 -8.23 -22.45
N LYS A 415 -20.80 -7.51 -23.32
CA LYS A 415 -21.07 -6.08 -23.14
C LYS A 415 -21.78 -5.81 -21.80
N ARG A 416 -22.84 -6.58 -21.49
CA ARG A 416 -23.58 -6.43 -20.23
C ARG A 416 -22.72 -6.77 -19.01
N LEU A 417 -21.93 -7.84 -19.07
CA LEU A 417 -21.00 -8.19 -18.00
C LEU A 417 -19.99 -7.06 -17.75
N ARG A 418 -19.50 -6.43 -18.80
CA ARG A 418 -18.58 -5.29 -18.69
C ARG A 418 -19.25 -4.06 -18.06
N GLU A 419 -20.49 -3.77 -18.40
CA GLU A 419 -21.28 -2.70 -17.78
C GLU A 419 -21.56 -2.97 -16.29
N LEU A 420 -21.88 -4.21 -15.91
CA LEU A 420 -22.10 -4.60 -14.51
C LEU A 420 -20.89 -4.40 -13.60
N LEU A 421 -19.68 -4.48 -14.17
CA LEU A 421 -18.44 -4.31 -13.42
C LEU A 421 -18.02 -2.84 -13.26
N LYS A 422 -18.74 -1.90 -13.89
CA LYS A 422 -18.52 -0.48 -13.66
C LYS A 422 -18.96 -0.10 -12.24
N GLN A 423 -18.09 0.60 -11.55
CA GLN A 423 -18.32 1.02 -10.18
C GLN A 423 -17.78 2.43 -9.95
N PRO A 424 -18.56 3.34 -9.36
CA PRO A 424 -18.07 4.69 -9.06
C PRO A 424 -17.03 4.65 -7.95
N GLN A 425 -16.15 5.66 -7.94
CA GLN A 425 -15.15 5.83 -6.89
C GLN A 425 -15.78 6.07 -5.53
N PHE A 426 -15.11 5.64 -4.47
CA PHE A 426 -15.51 5.81 -3.07
C PHE A 426 -16.88 5.22 -2.74
N SER A 427 -17.22 4.14 -3.43
CA SER A 427 -18.48 3.42 -3.27
C SER A 427 -18.25 1.92 -3.31
N PRO A 428 -17.47 1.36 -2.38
CA PRO A 428 -17.24 -0.08 -2.31
C PRO A 428 -18.56 -0.82 -2.02
N LEU A 429 -18.71 -2.00 -2.62
CA LEU A 429 -19.90 -2.85 -2.47
C LEU A 429 -19.65 -3.94 -1.42
N ILE A 430 -20.65 -4.20 -0.58
CA ILE A 430 -20.60 -5.32 0.36
C ILE A 430 -20.69 -6.66 -0.38
N LEU A 431 -20.25 -7.74 0.27
CA LEU A 431 -20.19 -9.08 -0.33
C LEU A 431 -21.55 -9.52 -0.95
N ALA A 432 -22.65 -9.29 -0.26
CA ALA A 432 -23.98 -9.69 -0.75
C ALA A 432 -24.37 -8.96 -2.04
N GLU A 433 -24.04 -7.67 -2.17
CA GLU A 433 -24.31 -6.89 -3.38
C GLU A 433 -23.45 -7.38 -4.55
N GLN A 434 -22.15 -7.66 -4.32
CA GLN A 434 -21.28 -8.21 -5.34
C GLN A 434 -21.77 -9.59 -5.82
N VAL A 435 -22.15 -10.46 -4.90
CA VAL A 435 -22.73 -11.77 -5.20
C VAL A 435 -23.96 -11.62 -6.09
N ALA A 436 -24.87 -10.70 -5.75
CA ALA A 436 -26.11 -10.48 -6.51
C ALA A 436 -25.82 -10.01 -7.95
N ILE A 437 -24.94 -9.04 -8.12
CA ILE A 437 -24.57 -8.46 -9.42
C ILE A 437 -23.89 -9.52 -10.32
N VAL A 438 -22.88 -10.20 -9.78
CA VAL A 438 -22.13 -11.22 -10.52
C VAL A 438 -23.05 -12.40 -10.90
N TYR A 439 -23.93 -12.82 -9.97
CA TYR A 439 -24.89 -13.90 -10.24
C TYR A 439 -25.85 -13.55 -11.38
N ALA A 440 -26.42 -12.34 -11.37
CA ALA A 440 -27.33 -11.88 -12.42
C ALA A 440 -26.68 -11.92 -13.81
N GLY A 441 -25.44 -11.46 -13.91
CA GLY A 441 -24.68 -11.45 -15.17
C GLY A 441 -24.28 -12.84 -15.65
N VAL A 442 -23.62 -13.63 -14.80
CA VAL A 442 -23.11 -14.96 -15.16
C VAL A 442 -24.23 -15.94 -15.49
N LYS A 443 -25.40 -15.82 -14.83
CA LYS A 443 -26.57 -16.67 -15.14
C LYS A 443 -27.41 -16.19 -16.33
N GLY A 444 -27.05 -15.07 -16.97
CA GLY A 444 -27.78 -14.53 -18.11
C GLY A 444 -29.17 -13.99 -17.78
N LEU A 445 -29.43 -13.67 -16.52
CA LEU A 445 -30.75 -13.19 -16.08
C LEU A 445 -31.04 -11.75 -16.51
N ILE A 446 -30.06 -11.09 -17.09
CA ILE A 446 -30.15 -9.71 -17.60
C ILE A 446 -29.99 -9.62 -19.12
N ASP A 447 -30.06 -10.74 -19.84
CA ASP A 447 -29.87 -10.75 -21.29
C ASP A 447 -30.94 -9.91 -22.03
N ASP A 448 -32.12 -9.72 -21.43
CA ASP A 448 -33.20 -8.87 -21.95
C ASP A 448 -33.06 -7.37 -21.54
N VAL A 449 -32.15 -7.03 -20.64
CA VAL A 449 -31.93 -5.65 -20.22
C VAL A 449 -31.08 -4.92 -21.29
N PRO A 450 -31.51 -3.73 -21.78
CA PRO A 450 -30.67 -2.93 -22.67
C PRO A 450 -29.33 -2.58 -22.03
N VAL A 451 -28.23 -2.61 -22.84
CA VAL A 451 -26.85 -2.41 -22.35
C VAL A 451 -26.69 -1.09 -21.59
N ASP A 452 -27.31 -0.02 -22.08
CA ASP A 452 -27.28 1.32 -21.46
C ASP A 452 -28.04 1.40 -20.12
N LYS A 453 -28.89 0.40 -19.81
CA LYS A 453 -29.65 0.31 -18.56
C LYS A 453 -29.06 -0.64 -17.53
N VAL A 454 -27.98 -1.33 -17.85
CA VAL A 454 -27.37 -2.34 -16.96
C VAL A 454 -26.83 -1.71 -15.65
N VAL A 455 -26.28 -0.51 -15.71
CA VAL A 455 -25.83 0.21 -14.52
C VAL A 455 -27.01 0.62 -13.61
N ASP A 456 -28.12 1.06 -14.21
CA ASP A 456 -29.34 1.38 -13.47
C ASP A 456 -29.92 0.09 -12.83
N PHE A 457 -29.98 -1.02 -13.59
CA PHE A 457 -30.36 -2.33 -13.05
C PHE A 457 -29.53 -2.71 -11.82
N SER A 458 -28.22 -2.57 -11.89
CA SER A 458 -27.34 -2.86 -10.75
C SER A 458 -27.68 -2.02 -9.51
N ARG A 459 -28.04 -0.75 -9.69
CA ARG A 459 -28.46 0.12 -8.59
C ARG A 459 -29.82 -0.30 -8.03
N GLU A 460 -30.80 -0.50 -8.88
CA GLU A 460 -32.15 -0.89 -8.49
C GLU A 460 -32.20 -2.25 -7.79
N LEU A 461 -31.42 -3.23 -8.29
CA LEU A 461 -31.31 -4.54 -7.63
C LEU A 461 -30.76 -4.42 -6.20
N ARG A 462 -29.74 -3.60 -5.99
CA ARG A 462 -29.18 -3.39 -4.65
C ARG A 462 -30.16 -2.71 -3.70
N GLU A 463 -30.88 -1.70 -4.18
CA GLU A 463 -31.92 -1.00 -3.41
C GLU A 463 -33.08 -1.94 -3.09
N TYR A 464 -33.52 -2.74 -4.06
CA TYR A 464 -34.58 -3.73 -3.88
C TYR A 464 -34.20 -4.79 -2.83
N LEU A 465 -32.96 -5.32 -2.90
CA LEU A 465 -32.47 -6.30 -1.93
C LEU A 465 -32.41 -5.71 -0.52
N LYS A 466 -31.99 -4.45 -0.37
CA LYS A 466 -31.97 -3.77 0.94
C LYS A 466 -33.35 -3.55 1.52
N SER A 467 -34.31 -3.21 0.69
CA SER A 467 -35.67 -2.86 1.13
C SER A 467 -36.56 -4.06 1.32
N ASN A 468 -36.48 -5.07 0.43
CA ASN A 468 -37.47 -6.12 0.34
C ASN A 468 -36.93 -7.53 0.67
N LYS A 469 -35.60 -7.73 0.61
CA LYS A 469 -34.93 -9.02 0.77
C LYS A 469 -33.70 -8.92 1.70
N ALA A 470 -33.83 -8.18 2.81
CA ALA A 470 -32.77 -7.99 3.78
C ALA A 470 -32.20 -9.31 4.34
N GLU A 471 -33.03 -10.36 4.38
CA GLU A 471 -32.63 -11.72 4.76
C GLU A 471 -31.53 -12.30 3.89
N PHE A 472 -31.56 -12.05 2.57
CA PHE A 472 -30.51 -12.45 1.64
C PHE A 472 -29.17 -11.77 2.01
N ILE A 473 -29.21 -10.44 2.26
CA ILE A 473 -28.02 -9.68 2.61
C ILE A 473 -27.41 -10.22 3.91
N THR A 474 -28.23 -10.41 4.95
CA THR A 474 -27.78 -10.93 6.25
C THR A 474 -27.16 -12.32 6.10
N GLU A 475 -27.84 -13.22 5.38
CA GLU A 475 -27.36 -14.59 5.20
C GLU A 475 -25.99 -14.64 4.49
N ILE A 476 -25.83 -13.89 3.38
CA ILE A 476 -24.58 -13.89 2.63
C ILE A 476 -23.44 -13.24 3.43
N GLN A 477 -23.73 -12.15 4.16
CA GLN A 477 -22.71 -11.47 4.98
C GLN A 477 -22.22 -12.33 6.14
N GLU A 478 -23.12 -13.04 6.81
CA GLU A 478 -22.78 -13.89 7.96
C GLU A 478 -22.16 -15.22 7.55
N LYS A 479 -22.84 -15.97 6.66
CA LYS A 479 -22.41 -17.32 6.28
C LYS A 479 -21.32 -17.35 5.21
N LYS A 480 -21.19 -16.30 4.39
CA LYS A 480 -20.26 -16.17 3.25
C LYS A 480 -20.39 -17.34 2.24
N VAL A 481 -21.59 -17.94 2.16
CA VAL A 481 -21.92 -19.09 1.32
C VAL A 481 -23.26 -18.84 0.62
N MET A 482 -23.36 -19.23 -0.65
CA MET A 482 -24.62 -19.21 -1.41
C MET A 482 -25.41 -20.50 -1.16
N SER A 483 -26.41 -20.46 -0.25
CA SER A 483 -27.33 -21.56 -0.01
C SER A 483 -28.37 -21.68 -1.13
N PRO A 484 -29.03 -22.82 -1.28
CA PRO A 484 -30.15 -22.95 -2.23
C PRO A 484 -31.31 -21.96 -1.96
N GLU A 485 -31.58 -21.68 -0.69
CA GLU A 485 -32.59 -20.72 -0.24
C GLU A 485 -32.19 -19.28 -0.65
N ALA A 486 -30.98 -18.88 -0.36
CA ALA A 486 -30.45 -17.58 -0.79
C ALA A 486 -30.44 -17.43 -2.31
N GLU A 487 -30.12 -18.51 -3.05
CA GLU A 487 -30.17 -18.54 -4.51
C GLU A 487 -31.59 -18.35 -5.05
N ALA A 488 -32.60 -18.96 -4.43
CA ALA A 488 -34.00 -18.78 -4.82
C ALA A 488 -34.48 -17.34 -4.57
N ILE A 489 -34.21 -16.79 -3.38
CA ILE A 489 -34.53 -15.39 -3.05
C ILE A 489 -33.90 -14.41 -4.05
N LEU A 490 -32.64 -14.64 -4.40
CA LEU A 490 -31.95 -13.79 -5.36
C LEU A 490 -32.53 -13.88 -6.76
N LYS A 491 -32.89 -15.07 -7.24
CA LYS A 491 -33.53 -15.25 -8.55
C LYS A 491 -34.84 -14.51 -8.65
N ASP A 492 -35.67 -14.64 -7.61
CA ASP A 492 -36.98 -13.95 -7.55
C ASP A 492 -36.76 -12.43 -7.58
N ALA A 493 -35.81 -11.91 -6.79
CA ALA A 493 -35.50 -10.49 -6.76
C ALA A 493 -35.04 -9.97 -8.12
N ILE A 494 -34.14 -10.69 -8.80
CA ILE A 494 -33.65 -10.31 -10.13
C ILE A 494 -34.77 -10.30 -11.14
N THR A 495 -35.62 -11.34 -11.15
CA THR A 495 -36.77 -11.46 -12.08
C THR A 495 -37.75 -10.29 -11.90
N GLU A 496 -38.02 -9.89 -10.66
CA GLU A 496 -38.94 -8.80 -10.36
C GLU A 496 -38.34 -7.43 -10.82
N VAL A 497 -37.06 -7.17 -10.54
CA VAL A 497 -36.44 -5.95 -10.98
C VAL A 497 -36.33 -5.86 -12.53
N VAL A 498 -35.96 -6.97 -13.19
CA VAL A 498 -35.89 -7.00 -14.65
C VAL A 498 -37.28 -6.77 -15.26
N SER A 499 -38.31 -7.43 -14.74
CA SER A 499 -39.70 -7.25 -15.24
C SER A 499 -40.17 -5.81 -15.11
N THR A 500 -39.89 -5.16 -14.00
CA THR A 500 -40.23 -3.74 -13.75
C THR A 500 -39.50 -2.81 -14.72
N MET A 501 -38.21 -3.03 -14.98
CA MET A 501 -37.41 -2.23 -15.91
C MET A 501 -37.86 -2.41 -17.35
N VAL A 502 -38.13 -3.63 -17.79
CA VAL A 502 -38.59 -3.90 -19.16
C VAL A 502 -39.97 -3.30 -19.38
N ALA A 503 -40.89 -3.41 -18.39
CA ALA A 503 -42.22 -2.81 -18.47
C ALA A 503 -42.18 -1.27 -18.52
N SER A 504 -41.17 -0.63 -17.87
CA SER A 504 -41.00 0.83 -17.91
C SER A 504 -40.31 1.35 -19.19
N ALA A 505 -39.71 0.46 -19.97
CA ALA A 505 -39.04 0.79 -21.24
C ALA A 505 -39.92 0.57 -22.48
N ALA A 506 -41.03 -0.17 -22.32
CA ALA A 506 -42.07 -0.40 -23.34
C ALA A 506 -43.17 0.69 -23.27
#